data_2e277cf5817c3091e7db2b47b9ab35a1
#
_entry.id   2e277cf5817c3091e7db2b47b9ab35a1
#
_cell.length_a   1.000
_cell.length_b   1.000
_cell.length_c   1.000
_cell.angle_alpha   90.00
_cell.angle_beta   90.00
_cell.angle_gamma   90.00
#
_symmetry.space_group_name_H-M   'P 1'
#
loop_
_entity.id
_entity.type
_entity.pdbx_description
1 polymer ?
#
loop_
_entity_poly.entity_id
_entity_poly.type
_entity_poly.pdbx_seq_one_letter_code
_entity_poly.pdbx_strand_id
1 'polypeptide(L)'
;MALSFLTHIFGSRNERLLKQYRKTVAQINALEPTLEKLSDEALRAKTDEFKSRVANGETLDALLPEAYAVVREASKRVMKMRHFDVQLLGGIALHQGKISEMRTGEGKTLTATLPVYLNALTGNGVHVVTVNDYLASRDAQWMSRLYNWLGLSVGINLPQMPREEKQAAYRADITYGTNNEYGFDYLRDNMVYEAADRVQRKLNYAIVDEVDSILIDEARTPLIISGQADDHTDLYIKINKLPSYLGRQIGEEKADGTGVEKPGDYWVDEKSQQVYLTEQGHDKAEQVLVQIGALNDGDSLYSPQNITLMHHVYAALRAHTLYNRDQHYVVQNNEVIIVDEFTGRLMQGRRWSDGLHQAVEAKEGVPIQNENQTLATITFQNYFRMYGKLAGMTGTADTEAYEF
;
A
#
# COMPACT_ATOMS: atom_id res chain seq x y z
N MET A 1 -26.25 15.75 -29.15
CA MET A 1 -26.12 16.84 -30.13
C MET A 1 -26.06 18.25 -29.51
N ALA A 2 -26.94 18.65 -28.58
CA ALA A 2 -26.90 20.01 -27.97
C ALA A 2 -25.62 20.31 -27.17
N LEU A 3 -25.06 19.34 -26.43
CA LEU A 3 -23.81 19.49 -25.65
C LEU A 3 -22.58 19.68 -26.56
N SER A 4 -22.54 19.02 -27.74
CA SER A 4 -21.40 19.17 -28.69
C SER A 4 -21.40 20.52 -29.37
N PHE A 5 -22.58 21.13 -29.60
CA PHE A 5 -22.70 22.45 -30.17
C PHE A 5 -22.27 23.56 -29.20
N LEU A 6 -22.60 23.42 -27.91
CA LEU A 6 -22.16 24.34 -26.85
C LEU A 6 -20.66 24.27 -26.62
N THR A 7 -20.06 23.10 -26.67
CA THR A 7 -18.59 22.95 -26.56
C THR A 7 -17.86 23.56 -27.74
N HIS A 8 -18.47 23.57 -28.92
CA HIS A 8 -17.87 24.20 -30.12
C HIS A 8 -17.85 25.74 -30.03
N ILE A 9 -18.84 26.35 -29.34
CA ILE A 9 -18.92 27.80 -29.15
C ILE A 9 -18.14 28.28 -27.93
N PHE A 10 -18.20 27.56 -26.80
CA PHE A 10 -17.63 28.00 -25.53
C PHE A 10 -16.31 27.30 -25.16
N GLY A 11 -15.81 26.40 -26.00
CA GLY A 11 -14.65 25.57 -25.73
C GLY A 11 -14.91 24.49 -24.64
N SER A 12 -14.05 23.50 -24.56
CA SER A 12 -14.08 22.52 -23.50
C SER A 12 -13.72 23.15 -22.14
N ARG A 13 -14.03 22.46 -21.03
CA ARG A 13 -13.60 22.88 -19.68
C ARG A 13 -12.08 23.07 -19.63
N ASN A 14 -11.34 22.17 -20.26
CA ASN A 14 -9.87 22.21 -20.29
C ASN A 14 -9.35 23.40 -21.08
N GLU A 15 -9.94 23.73 -22.24
CA GLU A 15 -9.54 24.90 -23.02
C GLU A 15 -9.75 26.22 -22.27
N ARG A 16 -10.85 26.33 -21.53
CA ARG A 16 -11.11 27.52 -20.69
C ARG A 16 -10.10 27.62 -19.55
N LEU A 17 -9.74 26.49 -18.93
CA LEU A 17 -8.74 26.43 -17.88
C LEU A 17 -7.36 26.80 -18.41
N LEU A 18 -6.95 26.23 -19.55
CA LEU A 18 -5.70 26.55 -20.20
C LEU A 18 -5.61 28.04 -20.61
N LYS A 19 -6.74 28.62 -21.05
CA LYS A 19 -6.80 30.08 -21.35
C LYS A 19 -6.55 30.92 -20.11
N GLN A 20 -7.02 30.47 -18.95
CA GLN A 20 -6.73 31.10 -17.65
C GLN A 20 -5.26 30.95 -17.28
N TYR A 21 -4.69 29.74 -17.40
CA TYR A 21 -3.28 29.51 -17.12
C TYR A 21 -2.32 30.30 -18.00
N ARG A 22 -2.66 30.51 -19.28
CA ARG A 22 -1.86 31.35 -20.19
C ARG A 22 -1.72 32.76 -19.70
N LYS A 23 -2.68 33.31 -18.94
CA LYS A 23 -2.54 34.64 -18.31
C LYS A 23 -1.45 34.63 -17.25
N THR A 24 -1.42 33.56 -16.41
CA THR A 24 -0.37 33.40 -15.41
C THR A 24 1.00 33.18 -16.07
N VAL A 25 1.06 32.41 -17.17
CA VAL A 25 2.29 32.22 -17.93
C VAL A 25 2.79 33.57 -18.50
N ALA A 26 1.90 34.43 -18.98
CA ALA A 26 2.28 35.78 -19.45
C ALA A 26 2.87 36.63 -18.30
N GLN A 27 2.33 36.51 -17.07
CA GLN A 27 2.90 37.19 -15.91
C GLN A 27 4.32 36.65 -15.57
N ILE A 28 4.50 35.33 -15.62
CA ILE A 28 5.81 34.70 -15.42
C ILE A 28 6.82 35.19 -16.46
N ASN A 29 6.42 35.22 -17.71
CA ASN A 29 7.26 35.70 -18.81
C ASN A 29 7.64 37.20 -18.64
N ALA A 30 6.73 38.01 -18.14
CA ALA A 30 7.00 39.44 -17.90
C ALA A 30 8.05 39.69 -16.81
N LEU A 31 8.21 38.74 -15.85
CA LEU A 31 9.20 38.84 -14.77
C LEU A 31 10.61 38.41 -15.21
N GLU A 32 10.75 37.64 -16.29
CA GLU A 32 12.02 37.06 -16.71
C GLU A 32 13.12 38.10 -16.93
N PRO A 33 12.90 39.22 -17.65
CA PRO A 33 13.96 40.23 -17.88
C PRO A 33 14.48 40.90 -16.60
N THR A 34 13.65 40.94 -15.54
CA THR A 34 14.04 41.52 -14.26
C THR A 34 14.91 40.52 -13.48
N LEU A 35 14.52 39.23 -13.49
CA LEU A 35 15.26 38.18 -12.79
C LEU A 35 16.61 37.87 -13.45
N GLU A 36 16.71 37.96 -14.79
CA GLU A 36 17.98 37.80 -15.50
C GLU A 36 19.07 38.79 -15.05
N LYS A 37 18.69 39.95 -14.58
CA LYS A 37 19.61 40.99 -14.10
C LYS A 37 20.10 40.76 -12.65
N LEU A 38 19.46 39.88 -11.89
CA LEU A 38 19.85 39.61 -10.52
C LEU A 38 21.16 38.82 -10.47
N SER A 39 21.98 39.10 -9.47
CA SER A 39 23.11 38.24 -9.14
C SER A 39 22.62 36.86 -8.65
N ASP A 40 23.49 35.85 -8.62
CA ASP A 40 23.17 34.52 -8.11
C ASP A 40 22.73 34.58 -6.63
N GLU A 41 23.39 35.40 -5.83
CA GLU A 41 23.04 35.60 -4.42
C GLU A 41 21.66 36.24 -4.26
N ALA A 42 21.34 37.25 -5.06
CA ALA A 42 20.05 37.94 -5.03
C ALA A 42 18.92 37.00 -5.48
N LEU A 43 19.17 36.19 -6.50
CA LEU A 43 18.18 35.21 -6.96
C LEU A 43 17.94 34.10 -5.93
N ARG A 44 18.98 33.59 -5.29
CA ARG A 44 18.88 32.59 -4.20
C ARG A 44 18.14 33.14 -2.98
N ALA A 45 18.39 34.41 -2.62
CA ALA A 45 17.72 35.08 -1.50
C ALA A 45 16.19 35.19 -1.67
N LYS A 46 15.69 35.07 -2.89
CA LYS A 46 14.24 35.00 -3.15
C LYS A 46 13.54 33.87 -2.42
N THR A 47 14.19 32.74 -2.19
CA THR A 47 13.61 31.63 -1.44
C THR A 47 13.29 32.02 0.00
N ASP A 48 14.20 32.71 0.70
CA ASP A 48 13.97 33.17 2.09
C ASP A 48 12.91 34.27 2.13
N GLU A 49 12.90 35.16 1.14
CA GLU A 49 11.83 36.15 0.98
C GLU A 49 10.46 35.47 0.85
N PHE A 50 10.34 34.47 -0.03
CA PHE A 50 9.08 33.75 -0.24
C PHE A 50 8.65 32.96 1.01
N LYS A 51 9.58 32.27 1.68
CA LYS A 51 9.29 31.59 2.97
C LYS A 51 8.73 32.57 4.00
N SER A 52 9.31 33.76 4.10
CA SER A 52 8.84 34.83 5.00
C SER A 52 7.44 35.32 4.63
N ARG A 53 7.17 35.52 3.35
CA ARG A 53 5.84 35.95 2.84
C ARG A 53 4.78 34.89 3.14
N VAL A 54 5.09 33.60 2.94
CA VAL A 54 4.19 32.48 3.30
C VAL A 54 3.94 32.45 4.80
N ALA A 55 4.96 32.60 5.63
CA ALA A 55 4.82 32.66 7.09
C ALA A 55 3.94 33.83 7.55
N ASN A 56 3.93 34.94 6.81
CA ASN A 56 3.10 36.11 7.03
C ASN A 56 1.68 35.99 6.41
N GLY A 57 1.32 34.83 5.88
CA GLY A 57 -0.04 34.50 5.43
C GLY A 57 -0.29 34.76 3.93
N GLU A 58 0.71 35.04 3.12
CA GLU A 58 0.54 35.11 1.69
C GLU A 58 0.29 33.71 1.10
N THR A 59 -0.66 33.61 0.19
CA THR A 59 -1.02 32.33 -0.40
C THR A 59 -0.01 31.87 -1.45
N LEU A 60 0.17 30.57 -1.60
CA LEU A 60 1.02 30.00 -2.67
C LEU A 60 0.54 30.39 -4.07
N ASP A 61 -0.78 30.55 -4.28
CA ASP A 61 -1.33 31.00 -5.56
C ASP A 61 -0.88 32.43 -5.91
N ALA A 62 -0.80 33.31 -4.93
CA ALA A 62 -0.31 34.67 -5.13
C ALA A 62 1.20 34.70 -5.46
N LEU A 63 1.97 33.84 -4.82
CA LEU A 63 3.42 33.70 -5.05
C LEU A 63 3.77 32.97 -6.36
N LEU A 64 2.88 32.16 -6.90
CA LEU A 64 3.16 31.26 -8.01
C LEU A 64 3.87 31.93 -9.19
N PRO A 65 3.44 33.10 -9.72
CA PRO A 65 4.11 33.70 -10.85
C PRO A 65 5.57 34.05 -10.57
N GLU A 66 5.87 34.64 -9.41
CA GLU A 66 7.24 35.02 -9.01
C GLU A 66 8.08 33.76 -8.75
N ALA A 67 7.56 32.79 -8.00
CA ALA A 67 8.25 31.56 -7.68
C ALA A 67 8.62 30.76 -8.94
N TYR A 68 7.70 30.61 -9.88
CA TYR A 68 7.97 29.90 -11.13
C TYR A 68 8.99 30.65 -12.02
N ALA A 69 8.94 31.97 -12.04
CA ALA A 69 9.94 32.76 -12.73
C ALA A 69 11.34 32.57 -12.13
N VAL A 70 11.45 32.53 -10.80
CA VAL A 70 12.70 32.26 -10.09
C VAL A 70 13.23 30.87 -10.38
N VAL A 71 12.38 29.83 -10.32
CA VAL A 71 12.77 28.43 -10.65
C VAL A 71 13.26 28.33 -12.08
N ARG A 72 12.56 28.95 -13.03
CA ARG A 72 12.95 28.95 -14.44
C ARG A 72 14.32 29.58 -14.67
N GLU A 73 14.57 30.75 -14.09
CA GLU A 73 15.88 31.44 -14.20
C GLU A 73 16.98 30.63 -13.50
N ALA A 74 16.73 30.08 -12.32
CA ALA A 74 17.68 29.22 -11.62
C ALA A 74 18.01 27.95 -12.42
N SER A 75 17.01 27.32 -13.01
CA SER A 75 17.18 26.14 -13.87
C SER A 75 18.03 26.45 -15.11
N LYS A 76 17.80 27.60 -15.72
CA LYS A 76 18.61 28.10 -16.85
C LYS A 76 20.08 28.28 -16.45
N ARG A 77 20.35 28.85 -15.26
CA ARG A 77 21.73 29.06 -14.77
C ARG A 77 22.42 27.79 -14.38
N VAL A 78 21.76 26.95 -13.58
CA VAL A 78 22.37 25.77 -12.93
C VAL A 78 22.37 24.55 -13.83
N MET A 79 21.27 24.29 -14.53
CA MET A 79 21.07 23.10 -15.34
C MET A 79 21.19 23.34 -16.83
N LYS A 80 21.28 24.61 -17.27
CA LYS A 80 21.24 25.01 -18.68
C LYS A 80 19.92 24.63 -19.37
N MET A 81 18.85 24.50 -18.61
CA MET A 81 17.52 24.14 -19.08
C MET A 81 16.52 25.23 -18.68
N ARG A 82 15.94 25.88 -19.67
CA ARG A 82 14.86 26.85 -19.47
C ARG A 82 13.51 26.15 -19.66
N HIS A 83 12.61 26.26 -18.69
CA HIS A 83 11.26 25.75 -18.84
C HIS A 83 10.53 26.41 -19.99
N PHE A 84 9.88 25.62 -20.81
CA PHE A 84 8.99 26.12 -21.89
C PHE A 84 7.63 26.51 -21.31
N ASP A 85 6.88 27.34 -22.05
CA ASP A 85 5.56 27.81 -21.62
C ASP A 85 4.58 26.64 -21.38
N VAL A 86 4.65 25.57 -22.16
CA VAL A 86 3.84 24.36 -21.97
C VAL A 86 4.18 23.64 -20.65
N GLN A 87 5.45 23.68 -20.22
CA GLN A 87 5.87 23.15 -18.94
C GLN A 87 5.39 24.02 -17.78
N LEU A 88 5.33 25.34 -17.94
CA LEU A 88 4.70 26.22 -16.96
C LEU A 88 3.21 25.92 -16.81
N LEU A 89 2.48 25.65 -17.92
CA LEU A 89 1.09 25.21 -17.87
C LEU A 89 0.91 23.90 -17.09
N GLY A 90 1.77 22.91 -17.36
CA GLY A 90 1.79 21.65 -16.63
C GLY A 90 2.06 21.84 -15.13
N GLY A 91 3.05 22.68 -14.80
CA GLY A 91 3.37 23.04 -13.41
C GLY A 91 2.22 23.71 -12.67
N ILE A 92 1.46 24.59 -13.32
CA ILE A 92 0.27 25.24 -12.75
C ILE A 92 -0.82 24.18 -12.47
N ALA A 93 -1.06 23.25 -13.41
CA ALA A 93 -2.04 22.19 -13.24
C ALA A 93 -1.67 21.29 -12.05
N LEU A 94 -0.41 20.90 -11.91
CA LEU A 94 0.11 20.11 -10.80
C LEU A 94 -0.04 20.86 -9.46
N HIS A 95 0.27 22.17 -9.43
CA HIS A 95 0.08 22.96 -8.20
C HIS A 95 -1.39 23.00 -7.76
N GLN A 96 -2.32 22.98 -8.69
CA GLN A 96 -3.76 22.95 -8.41
C GLN A 96 -4.31 21.55 -8.07
N GLY A 97 -3.46 20.56 -7.87
CA GLY A 97 -3.89 19.20 -7.53
C GLY A 97 -4.60 18.49 -8.69
N LYS A 98 -4.13 18.73 -9.92
CA LYS A 98 -4.67 18.11 -11.12
C LYS A 98 -3.67 17.14 -11.75
N ILE A 99 -4.16 16.37 -12.70
CA ILE A 99 -3.33 15.54 -13.57
C ILE A 99 -2.85 16.38 -14.75
N SER A 100 -1.54 16.40 -14.95
CA SER A 100 -0.90 17.01 -16.11
C SER A 100 -0.51 15.91 -17.10
N GLU A 101 -1.24 15.81 -18.20
CA GLU A 101 -0.85 14.92 -19.29
C GLU A 101 0.25 15.57 -20.11
N MET A 102 1.40 14.91 -20.13
CA MET A 102 2.58 15.32 -20.89
C MET A 102 3.22 14.08 -21.50
N ARG A 103 3.42 14.07 -22.79
CA ARG A 103 4.01 12.95 -23.51
C ARG A 103 5.42 12.65 -23.03
N THR A 104 5.84 11.41 -23.22
CA THR A 104 7.22 11.00 -22.97
C THR A 104 8.20 11.90 -23.76
N GLY A 105 9.22 12.43 -23.08
CA GLY A 105 10.18 13.35 -23.67
C GLY A 105 9.81 14.84 -23.56
N GLU A 106 8.60 15.22 -23.14
CA GLU A 106 8.21 16.63 -22.96
C GLU A 106 8.74 17.25 -21.66
N GLY A 107 9.49 16.49 -20.86
CA GLY A 107 10.18 17.01 -19.69
C GLY A 107 9.34 17.05 -18.41
N LYS A 108 8.53 16.02 -18.15
CA LYS A 108 7.74 15.87 -16.90
C LYS A 108 8.57 16.14 -15.65
N THR A 109 9.76 15.52 -15.56
CA THR A 109 10.68 15.67 -14.41
C THR A 109 11.07 17.12 -14.16
N LEU A 110 11.36 17.88 -15.22
CA LEU A 110 11.69 19.30 -15.11
C LEU A 110 10.44 20.13 -14.76
N THR A 111 9.30 19.83 -15.34
CA THR A 111 8.02 20.49 -15.05
C THR A 111 7.65 20.36 -13.57
N ALA A 112 7.85 19.20 -12.97
CA ALA A 112 7.57 18.94 -11.56
C ALA A 112 8.37 19.86 -10.62
N THR A 113 9.53 20.36 -11.03
CA THR A 113 10.35 21.25 -10.18
C THR A 113 9.62 22.55 -9.81
N LEU A 114 8.74 23.03 -10.67
CA LEU A 114 7.97 24.27 -10.46
C LEU A 114 7.02 24.15 -9.25
N PRO A 115 6.04 23.25 -9.25
CA PRO A 115 5.12 23.10 -8.11
C PRO A 115 5.80 22.50 -6.88
N VAL A 116 6.84 21.67 -7.04
CA VAL A 116 7.62 21.13 -5.93
C VAL A 116 8.28 22.26 -5.14
N TYR A 117 9.00 23.16 -5.83
CA TYR A 117 9.61 24.32 -5.18
C TYR A 117 8.58 25.18 -4.46
N LEU A 118 7.51 25.55 -5.13
CA LEU A 118 6.47 26.42 -4.58
C LEU A 118 5.84 25.83 -3.32
N ASN A 119 5.50 24.55 -3.33
CA ASN A 119 4.87 23.91 -2.18
C ASN A 119 5.87 23.61 -1.05
N ALA A 120 7.14 23.42 -1.35
CA ALA A 120 8.20 23.23 -0.36
C ALA A 120 8.44 24.49 0.49
N LEU A 121 8.09 25.69 0.00
CA LEU A 121 8.21 26.95 0.74
C LEU A 121 7.42 26.97 2.05
N THR A 122 6.39 26.13 2.18
CA THR A 122 5.60 25.98 3.41
C THR A 122 6.37 25.31 4.56
N GLY A 123 7.47 24.62 4.28
CA GLY A 123 8.20 23.81 5.27
C GLY A 123 7.50 22.50 5.67
N ASN A 124 6.32 22.20 5.11
CA ASN A 124 5.54 21.00 5.47
C ASN A 124 5.96 19.72 4.73
N GLY A 125 6.91 19.82 3.79
CA GLY A 125 7.40 18.71 2.98
C GLY A 125 6.59 18.46 1.74
N VAL A 126 7.31 18.07 0.68
CA VAL A 126 6.76 17.65 -0.62
C VAL A 126 7.31 16.29 -0.98
N HIS A 127 6.43 15.38 -1.37
CA HIS A 127 6.82 14.05 -1.83
C HIS A 127 6.70 13.95 -3.35
N VAL A 128 7.77 13.48 -3.98
CA VAL A 128 7.79 13.13 -5.41
C VAL A 128 7.83 11.61 -5.51
N VAL A 129 6.78 11.05 -6.08
CA VAL A 129 6.55 9.60 -6.13
C VAL A 129 6.90 9.08 -7.49
N THR A 130 7.75 8.07 -7.55
CA THR A 130 8.19 7.39 -8.79
C THR A 130 7.82 5.91 -8.75
N VAL A 131 7.84 5.26 -9.91
CA VAL A 131 7.50 3.84 -10.03
C VAL A 131 8.60 2.87 -9.59
N ASN A 132 9.85 3.34 -9.47
CA ASN A 132 10.97 2.50 -9.02
C ASN A 132 12.11 3.32 -8.39
N ASP A 133 12.98 2.62 -7.65
CA ASP A 133 14.08 3.20 -6.88
C ASP A 133 15.15 3.86 -7.74
N TYR A 134 15.38 3.32 -8.94
CA TYR A 134 16.32 3.90 -9.89
C TYR A 134 15.88 5.31 -10.31
N LEU A 135 14.60 5.47 -10.68
CA LEU A 135 14.04 6.77 -11.05
C LEU A 135 14.03 7.72 -9.86
N ALA A 136 13.65 7.25 -8.67
CA ALA A 136 13.70 8.06 -7.46
C ALA A 136 15.10 8.63 -7.22
N SER A 137 16.12 7.78 -7.29
CA SER A 137 17.52 8.18 -7.08
C SER A 137 18.04 9.09 -8.19
N ARG A 138 17.81 8.72 -9.45
CA ARG A 138 18.26 9.49 -10.62
C ARG A 138 17.67 10.90 -10.63
N ASP A 139 16.37 11.01 -10.47
CA ASP A 139 15.66 12.27 -10.58
C ASP A 139 15.94 13.17 -9.37
N ALA A 140 16.03 12.58 -8.18
CA ALA A 140 16.45 13.31 -6.98
C ALA A 140 17.86 13.88 -7.15
N GLN A 141 18.84 13.07 -7.55
CA GLN A 141 20.23 13.51 -7.74
C GLN A 141 20.34 14.59 -8.82
N TRP A 142 19.58 14.46 -9.89
CA TRP A 142 19.60 15.43 -10.98
C TRP A 142 18.93 16.74 -10.58
N MET A 143 17.72 16.70 -10.02
CA MET A 143 16.97 17.90 -9.66
C MET A 143 17.46 18.54 -8.35
N SER A 144 18.15 17.81 -7.47
CA SER A 144 18.75 18.37 -6.27
C SER A 144 19.75 19.50 -6.58
N ARG A 145 20.40 19.47 -7.74
CA ARG A 145 21.27 20.57 -8.17
C ARG A 145 20.53 21.89 -8.20
N LEU A 146 19.29 21.90 -8.70
CA LEU A 146 18.43 23.07 -8.75
C LEU A 146 17.89 23.44 -7.36
N TYR A 147 17.32 22.46 -6.64
CA TYR A 147 16.72 22.72 -5.33
C TYR A 147 17.73 23.18 -4.28
N ASN A 148 18.88 22.51 -4.20
CA ASN A 148 19.94 22.88 -3.26
C ASN A 148 20.50 24.27 -3.58
N TRP A 149 20.65 24.61 -4.87
CA TRP A 149 21.08 25.94 -5.26
C TRP A 149 20.09 27.03 -4.83
N LEU A 150 18.78 26.70 -4.85
CA LEU A 150 17.71 27.57 -4.33
C LEU A 150 17.55 27.50 -2.82
N GLY A 151 18.35 26.73 -2.09
CA GLY A 151 18.32 26.66 -0.63
C GLY A 151 17.27 25.69 -0.06
N LEU A 152 16.81 24.73 -0.84
CA LEU A 152 15.90 23.65 -0.39
C LEU A 152 16.67 22.35 -0.25
N SER A 153 16.37 21.59 0.82
CA SER A 153 16.94 20.27 1.07
C SER A 153 16.18 19.17 0.32
N VAL A 154 16.91 18.15 -0.12
CA VAL A 154 16.36 17.00 -0.82
C VAL A 154 16.77 15.70 -0.12
N GLY A 155 15.80 14.86 0.18
CA GLY A 155 15.98 13.50 0.69
C GLY A 155 15.55 12.45 -0.34
N ILE A 156 16.13 11.27 -0.24
CA ILE A 156 15.78 10.10 -1.06
C ILE A 156 15.37 8.99 -0.11
N ASN A 157 14.17 8.46 -0.29
CA ASN A 157 13.65 7.35 0.48
C ASN A 157 13.76 6.06 -0.33
N LEU A 158 14.65 5.17 0.09
CA LEU A 158 14.93 3.88 -0.54
C LEU A 158 14.61 2.70 0.38
N PRO A 159 14.41 1.49 -0.19
CA PRO A 159 14.26 0.28 0.60
C PRO A 159 15.44 0.03 1.53
N GLN A 160 15.17 -0.61 2.67
CA GLN A 160 16.18 -1.06 3.63
C GLN A 160 17.05 0.05 4.26
N MET A 161 16.69 1.32 4.11
CA MET A 161 17.38 2.40 4.82
C MET A 161 17.13 2.30 6.33
N PRO A 162 18.15 2.58 7.16
CA PRO A 162 17.98 2.74 8.61
C PRO A 162 16.94 3.81 8.94
N ARG A 163 16.30 3.66 10.11
CA ARG A 163 15.24 4.58 10.57
C ARG A 163 15.69 6.04 10.58
N GLU A 164 16.87 6.31 11.13
CA GLU A 164 17.42 7.66 11.25
C GLU A 164 17.63 8.32 9.88
N GLU A 165 18.07 7.55 8.90
CA GLU A 165 18.25 8.04 7.54
C GLU A 165 16.91 8.31 6.86
N LYS A 166 15.91 7.43 7.06
CA LYS A 166 14.54 7.68 6.60
C LYS A 166 13.94 8.92 7.25
N GLN A 167 14.10 9.08 8.56
CA GLN A 167 13.66 10.29 9.26
C GLN A 167 14.33 11.55 8.69
N ALA A 168 15.61 11.50 8.39
CA ALA A 168 16.32 12.61 7.77
C ALA A 168 15.78 12.90 6.36
N ALA A 169 15.53 11.88 5.55
CA ALA A 169 14.95 12.02 4.22
C ALA A 169 13.55 12.65 4.27
N TYR A 170 12.68 12.24 5.19
CA TYR A 170 11.35 12.82 5.35
C TYR A 170 11.34 14.22 5.99
N ARG A 171 12.40 14.60 6.72
CA ARG A 171 12.57 15.97 7.25
C ARG A 171 13.05 16.97 6.22
N ALA A 172 13.59 16.50 5.10
CA ALA A 172 13.96 17.37 3.98
C ALA A 172 12.74 18.14 3.46
N ASP A 173 12.98 19.27 2.78
CA ASP A 173 11.92 20.04 2.15
C ASP A 173 11.22 19.25 1.03
N ILE A 174 11.98 18.40 0.34
CA ILE A 174 11.54 17.58 -0.78
C ILE A 174 12.05 16.15 -0.57
N THR A 175 11.17 15.16 -0.70
CA THR A 175 11.55 13.75 -0.59
C THR A 175 11.13 13.00 -1.85
N TYR A 176 12.07 12.31 -2.47
CA TYR A 176 11.85 11.39 -3.60
C TYR A 176 11.77 9.96 -3.07
N GLY A 177 10.87 9.16 -3.61
CA GLY A 177 10.73 7.75 -3.25
C GLY A 177 9.73 7.03 -4.13
N THR A 178 9.60 5.72 -3.95
CA THR A 178 8.62 4.92 -4.68
C THR A 178 7.28 4.89 -3.95
N ASN A 179 6.21 4.64 -4.71
CA ASN A 179 4.87 4.39 -4.17
C ASN A 179 4.90 3.33 -3.06
N ASN A 180 5.64 2.23 -3.27
CA ASN A 180 5.79 1.14 -2.31
C ASN A 180 6.42 1.61 -0.99
N GLU A 181 7.56 2.31 -1.05
CA GLU A 181 8.26 2.73 0.16
C GLU A 181 7.44 3.73 0.99
N TYR A 182 6.78 4.68 0.35
CA TYR A 182 5.87 5.60 1.05
C TYR A 182 4.74 4.85 1.77
N GLY A 183 4.12 3.89 1.10
CA GLY A 183 3.03 3.12 1.68
C GLY A 183 3.51 2.17 2.78
N PHE A 184 4.63 1.49 2.61
CA PHE A 184 5.21 0.63 3.66
C PHE A 184 5.70 1.41 4.86
N ASP A 185 6.30 2.58 4.67
CA ASP A 185 6.69 3.44 5.77
C ASP A 185 5.47 3.93 6.57
N TYR A 186 4.37 4.25 5.89
CA TYR A 186 3.11 4.56 6.57
C TYR A 186 2.59 3.38 7.41
N LEU A 187 2.60 2.17 6.87
CA LEU A 187 2.19 0.99 7.64
C LEU A 187 3.11 0.76 8.84
N ARG A 188 4.42 0.86 8.66
CA ARG A 188 5.40 0.74 9.74
C ARG A 188 5.21 1.81 10.83
N ASP A 189 4.94 3.06 10.45
CA ASP A 189 4.69 4.17 11.37
C ASP A 189 3.44 3.96 12.23
N ASN A 190 2.45 3.20 11.74
CA ASN A 190 1.25 2.84 12.51
C ASN A 190 1.46 1.61 13.43
N MET A 191 2.62 0.97 13.35
CA MET A 191 2.97 -0.18 14.18
C MET A 191 3.99 0.15 15.28
N VAL A 192 4.54 1.36 15.31
CA VAL A 192 5.51 1.78 16.34
C VAL A 192 4.81 2.08 17.66
N TYR A 193 5.51 1.84 18.77
CA TYR A 193 5.00 2.11 20.11
C TYR A 193 5.18 3.58 20.52
N GLU A 194 6.23 4.23 20.05
CA GLU A 194 6.54 5.63 20.37
C GLU A 194 6.39 6.51 19.14
N ALA A 195 5.79 7.70 19.33
CA ALA A 195 5.61 8.68 18.25
C ALA A 195 6.95 9.16 17.65
N ALA A 196 8.01 9.17 18.46
CA ALA A 196 9.36 9.54 18.03
C ALA A 196 9.98 8.55 17.02
N ASP A 197 9.48 7.32 17.00
CA ASP A 197 9.93 6.27 16.09
C ASP A 197 9.34 6.39 14.68
N ARG A 198 8.34 7.22 14.50
CA ARG A 198 7.76 7.47 13.18
C ARG A 198 8.78 8.15 12.27
N VAL A 199 8.76 7.74 11.00
CA VAL A 199 9.65 8.33 9.98
C VAL A 199 8.95 9.42 9.17
N GLN A 200 7.67 9.26 8.87
CA GLN A 200 6.90 10.22 8.09
C GLN A 200 6.41 11.40 8.93
N ARG A 201 6.33 12.55 8.28
CA ARG A 201 5.62 13.74 8.78
C ARG A 201 4.17 13.74 8.28
N LYS A 202 3.44 14.81 8.57
CA LYS A 202 2.11 15.04 7.99
C LYS A 202 2.19 14.99 6.45
N LEU A 203 1.28 14.25 5.82
CA LEU A 203 1.18 14.12 4.38
C LEU A 203 0.59 15.42 3.80
N ASN A 204 1.46 16.30 3.31
CA ASN A 204 1.09 17.63 2.84
C ASN A 204 0.78 17.66 1.34
N TYR A 205 1.80 17.50 0.50
CA TYR A 205 1.66 17.53 -0.96
C TYR A 205 2.45 16.41 -1.61
N ALA A 206 1.84 15.69 -2.54
CA ALA A 206 2.51 14.70 -3.37
C ALA A 206 2.27 14.95 -4.85
N ILE A 207 3.32 14.71 -5.64
CA ILE A 207 3.24 14.57 -7.10
C ILE A 207 3.57 13.12 -7.43
N VAL A 208 2.65 12.43 -8.12
CA VAL A 208 2.80 11.05 -8.55
C VAL A 208 3.17 11.04 -10.02
N ASP A 209 4.38 10.55 -10.34
CA ASP A 209 4.79 10.30 -11.72
C ASP A 209 4.22 8.96 -12.20
N GLU A 210 3.84 8.90 -13.48
CA GLU A 210 3.08 7.79 -14.08
C GLU A 210 1.84 7.44 -13.24
N VAL A 211 1.01 8.46 -12.99
CA VAL A 211 -0.11 8.39 -12.05
C VAL A 211 -1.18 7.38 -12.44
N ASP A 212 -1.37 7.11 -13.73
CA ASP A 212 -2.24 6.05 -14.26
C ASP A 212 -1.80 4.68 -13.79
N SER A 213 -0.53 4.31 -13.94
CA SER A 213 -0.02 3.03 -13.44
C SER A 213 -0.20 2.88 -11.94
N ILE A 214 0.07 3.92 -11.15
CA ILE A 214 0.05 3.83 -9.69
C ILE A 214 -1.37 3.92 -9.12
N LEU A 215 -2.20 4.84 -9.61
CA LEU A 215 -3.51 5.14 -9.02
C LEU A 215 -4.71 4.57 -9.78
N ILE A 216 -4.50 4.00 -10.96
CA ILE A 216 -5.53 3.28 -11.72
C ILE A 216 -5.18 1.79 -11.74
N ASP A 217 -4.10 1.39 -12.44
CA ASP A 217 -3.74 -0.03 -12.62
C ASP A 217 -3.47 -0.74 -11.28
N GLU A 218 -2.69 -0.12 -10.40
CA GLU A 218 -2.31 -0.68 -9.10
C GLU A 218 -3.15 -0.14 -7.93
N ALA A 219 -4.16 0.68 -8.18
CA ALA A 219 -4.91 1.41 -7.15
C ALA A 219 -5.42 0.53 -6.00
N ARG A 220 -5.91 -0.67 -6.34
CA ARG A 220 -6.50 -1.65 -5.41
C ARG A 220 -5.52 -2.70 -4.91
N THR A 221 -4.28 -2.70 -5.40
CA THR A 221 -3.25 -3.62 -4.94
C THR A 221 -2.90 -3.28 -3.48
N PRO A 222 -3.07 -4.23 -2.55
CA PRO A 222 -2.79 -3.97 -1.15
C PRO A 222 -1.29 -4.09 -0.88
N LEU A 223 -0.74 -3.14 -0.15
CA LEU A 223 0.51 -3.29 0.57
C LEU A 223 0.21 -4.04 1.87
N ILE A 224 0.92 -5.11 2.15
CA ILE A 224 0.66 -5.98 3.29
C ILE A 224 1.94 -6.17 4.08
N ILE A 225 1.87 -5.93 5.39
CA ILE A 225 2.90 -6.36 6.35
C ILE A 225 2.36 -7.57 7.08
N SER A 226 3.07 -8.69 6.95
CA SER A 226 2.76 -9.93 7.66
C SER A 226 3.78 -10.17 8.77
N GLY A 227 3.32 -10.72 9.88
CA GLY A 227 4.15 -11.19 10.96
C GLY A 227 3.81 -12.65 11.29
N GLN A 228 4.67 -13.31 12.06
CA GLN A 228 4.36 -14.63 12.57
C GLN A 228 3.23 -14.53 13.58
N ALA A 229 2.23 -15.41 13.46
CA ALA A 229 1.26 -15.63 14.51
C ALA A 229 1.93 -16.28 15.72
N ASP A 230 1.23 -16.28 16.85
CA ASP A 230 1.70 -16.97 18.06
C ASP A 230 2.05 -18.44 17.73
N ASP A 231 3.12 -18.95 18.36
CA ASP A 231 3.55 -20.33 18.16
C ASP A 231 2.62 -21.29 18.88
N HIS A 232 1.73 -21.91 18.13
CA HIS A 232 0.81 -22.94 18.62
C HIS A 232 1.24 -24.37 18.22
N THR A 233 2.49 -24.58 17.83
CA THR A 233 3.01 -25.88 17.35
C THR A 233 2.71 -27.00 18.33
N ASP A 234 2.96 -26.81 19.63
CA ASP A 234 2.68 -27.79 20.65
C ASP A 234 1.20 -28.18 20.74
N LEU A 235 0.32 -27.21 20.51
CA LEU A 235 -1.12 -27.42 20.53
C LEU A 235 -1.58 -28.28 19.35
N TYR A 236 -1.07 -28.01 18.15
CA TYR A 236 -1.35 -28.84 16.96
C TYR A 236 -0.89 -30.29 17.17
N ILE A 237 0.30 -30.52 17.74
CA ILE A 237 0.83 -31.85 18.03
C ILE A 237 -0.04 -32.61 19.07
N LYS A 238 -0.48 -31.93 20.13
CA LYS A 238 -1.34 -32.52 21.15
C LYS A 238 -2.69 -32.87 20.57
N ILE A 239 -3.36 -31.95 19.89
CA ILE A 239 -4.72 -32.13 19.36
C ILE A 239 -4.75 -33.12 18.21
N ASN A 240 -3.66 -33.30 17.47
CA ASN A 240 -3.56 -34.31 16.40
C ASN A 240 -3.93 -35.73 16.84
N LYS A 241 -3.87 -36.01 18.15
CA LYS A 241 -4.27 -37.31 18.68
C LYS A 241 -5.78 -37.47 18.87
N LEU A 242 -6.52 -36.37 19.00
CA LEU A 242 -7.96 -36.38 19.30
C LEU A 242 -8.79 -37.16 18.27
N PRO A 243 -8.60 -37.02 16.95
CA PRO A 243 -9.43 -37.72 15.95
C PRO A 243 -9.38 -39.24 16.09
N SER A 244 -8.28 -39.83 16.63
CA SER A 244 -8.16 -41.26 16.82
C SER A 244 -9.03 -41.80 17.95
N TYR A 245 -9.50 -40.97 18.85
CA TYR A 245 -10.39 -41.35 19.95
C TYR A 245 -11.88 -41.21 19.62
N LEU A 246 -12.20 -40.50 18.53
CA LEU A 246 -13.55 -40.19 18.11
C LEU A 246 -14.03 -41.11 16.95
N GLY A 247 -15.26 -41.58 17.04
CA GLY A 247 -15.88 -42.40 16.02
C GLY A 247 -16.71 -41.56 15.02
N ARG A 248 -16.59 -41.88 13.72
CA ARG A 248 -17.42 -41.22 12.69
C ARG A 248 -18.85 -41.74 12.73
N GLN A 249 -19.84 -40.86 12.77
CA GLN A 249 -21.24 -41.15 12.53
C GLN A 249 -21.48 -41.38 11.01
N ILE A 250 -22.30 -42.35 10.68
CA ILE A 250 -22.76 -42.61 9.33
C ILE A 250 -24.22 -42.19 9.21
N GLY A 251 -24.51 -41.36 8.20
CA GLY A 251 -25.84 -40.75 8.01
C GLY A 251 -25.98 -39.41 8.72
N GLU A 252 -26.75 -38.51 8.13
CA GLU A 252 -27.06 -37.18 8.64
C GLU A 252 -28.34 -37.21 9.45
N GLU A 253 -28.31 -36.67 10.66
CA GLU A 253 -29.51 -36.58 11.51
C GLU A 253 -30.45 -35.51 10.93
N LYS A 254 -31.67 -35.95 10.57
CA LYS A 254 -32.74 -35.07 10.14
C LYS A 254 -33.49 -34.47 11.33
N ALA A 255 -34.21 -33.36 11.09
CA ALA A 255 -34.98 -32.67 12.11
C ALA A 255 -36.03 -33.55 12.84
N ASP A 256 -36.38 -34.71 12.29
CA ASP A 256 -37.29 -35.71 12.88
C ASP A 256 -36.56 -36.83 13.63
N GLY A 257 -35.22 -36.72 13.82
CA GLY A 257 -34.40 -37.71 14.48
C GLY A 257 -34.08 -38.95 13.66
N THR A 258 -34.47 -38.97 12.37
CA THR A 258 -34.14 -40.06 11.43
C THR A 258 -32.94 -39.77 10.58
N GLY A 259 -32.39 -40.79 9.92
CA GLY A 259 -31.28 -40.65 8.97
C GLY A 259 -29.93 -41.07 9.48
N VAL A 260 -29.77 -41.31 10.77
CA VAL A 260 -28.53 -41.85 11.35
C VAL A 260 -28.51 -43.39 11.18
N GLU A 261 -27.59 -43.89 10.37
CA GLU A 261 -27.42 -45.32 10.15
C GLU A 261 -26.54 -45.96 11.26
N LYS A 262 -25.51 -45.21 11.67
CA LYS A 262 -24.61 -45.61 12.76
C LYS A 262 -24.27 -44.39 13.62
N PRO A 263 -24.61 -44.36 14.90
CA PRO A 263 -24.23 -43.28 15.81
C PRO A 263 -22.72 -43.14 15.95
N GLY A 264 -22.26 -41.91 16.14
CA GLY A 264 -20.85 -41.62 16.31
C GLY A 264 -20.62 -40.25 16.98
N ASP A 265 -19.37 -39.94 17.21
CA ASP A 265 -18.96 -38.72 17.92
C ASP A 265 -18.92 -37.50 16.98
N TYR A 266 -18.78 -37.70 15.66
CA TYR A 266 -18.80 -36.62 14.66
C TYR A 266 -19.36 -37.13 13.33
N TRP A 267 -19.91 -36.21 12.54
CA TRP A 267 -20.32 -36.48 11.17
C TRP A 267 -19.63 -35.49 10.19
N VAL A 268 -19.55 -35.87 8.94
CA VAL A 268 -18.82 -35.14 7.90
C VAL A 268 -19.78 -34.75 6.79
N ASP A 269 -19.85 -33.45 6.50
CA ASP A 269 -20.47 -32.91 5.29
C ASP A 269 -19.41 -32.71 4.21
N GLU A 270 -19.35 -33.67 3.28
CA GLU A 270 -18.39 -33.65 2.19
C GLU A 270 -18.66 -32.52 1.18
N LYS A 271 -19.92 -32.05 1.08
CA LYS A 271 -20.30 -30.98 0.15
C LYS A 271 -19.81 -29.61 0.61
N SER A 272 -19.96 -29.32 1.90
CA SER A 272 -19.48 -28.08 2.50
C SER A 272 -18.04 -28.16 3.01
N GLN A 273 -17.42 -29.35 2.95
CA GLN A 273 -16.09 -29.66 3.51
C GLN A 273 -15.98 -29.29 5.00
N GLN A 274 -17.02 -29.61 5.76
CA GLN A 274 -17.12 -29.34 7.19
C GLN A 274 -17.27 -30.63 7.99
N VAL A 275 -16.84 -30.55 9.24
CA VAL A 275 -17.01 -31.63 10.24
C VAL A 275 -17.76 -31.05 11.44
N TYR A 276 -18.71 -31.81 11.95
CA TYR A 276 -19.53 -31.41 13.09
C TYR A 276 -19.47 -32.46 14.18
N LEU A 277 -19.25 -32.05 15.43
CA LEU A 277 -19.38 -32.94 16.59
C LEU A 277 -20.85 -33.17 16.88
N THR A 278 -21.20 -34.39 17.27
CA THR A 278 -22.52 -34.71 17.83
C THR A 278 -22.54 -34.32 19.29
N GLU A 279 -23.75 -34.34 19.93
CA GLU A 279 -23.88 -34.01 21.34
C GLU A 279 -22.97 -34.90 22.22
N GLN A 280 -22.99 -36.21 22.01
CA GLN A 280 -22.07 -37.14 22.70
C GLN A 280 -20.58 -36.91 22.29
N GLY A 281 -20.36 -36.42 21.09
CA GLY A 281 -19.02 -36.10 20.57
C GLY A 281 -18.40 -34.91 21.27
N HIS A 282 -19.20 -33.91 21.64
CA HIS A 282 -18.74 -32.77 22.42
C HIS A 282 -18.22 -33.23 23.80
N ASP A 283 -19.01 -33.98 24.53
CA ASP A 283 -18.63 -34.49 25.87
C ASP A 283 -17.37 -35.35 25.81
N LYS A 284 -17.29 -36.21 24.79
CA LYS A 284 -16.13 -37.10 24.62
C LYS A 284 -14.87 -36.31 24.17
N ALA A 285 -15.02 -35.32 23.31
CA ALA A 285 -13.92 -34.46 22.89
C ALA A 285 -13.34 -33.70 24.10
N GLU A 286 -14.19 -33.10 24.95
CA GLU A 286 -13.75 -32.44 26.18
C GLU A 286 -12.98 -33.38 27.11
N GLN A 287 -13.50 -34.59 27.33
CA GLN A 287 -12.81 -35.62 28.15
C GLN A 287 -11.43 -35.98 27.59
N VAL A 288 -11.33 -36.18 26.28
CA VAL A 288 -10.06 -36.48 25.61
C VAL A 288 -9.11 -35.28 25.69
N LEU A 289 -9.59 -34.06 25.51
CA LEU A 289 -8.77 -32.85 25.61
C LEU A 289 -8.21 -32.65 27.03
N VAL A 290 -8.97 -32.94 28.05
CA VAL A 290 -8.48 -32.99 29.45
C VAL A 290 -7.41 -34.07 29.61
N GLN A 291 -7.66 -35.26 29.09
CA GLN A 291 -6.72 -36.39 29.19
C GLN A 291 -5.36 -36.11 28.51
N ILE A 292 -5.37 -35.40 27.35
CA ILE A 292 -4.13 -35.05 26.65
C ILE A 292 -3.51 -33.73 27.15
N GLY A 293 -4.10 -33.09 28.17
CA GLY A 293 -3.61 -31.86 28.79
C GLY A 293 -3.73 -30.63 27.90
N ALA A 294 -4.76 -30.58 27.05
CA ALA A 294 -5.09 -29.44 26.21
C ALA A 294 -6.24 -28.57 26.77
N LEU A 295 -7.05 -29.11 27.67
CA LEU A 295 -8.14 -28.45 28.38
C LEU A 295 -8.02 -28.72 29.88
N ASN A 296 -8.38 -27.78 30.75
CA ASN A 296 -8.40 -28.01 32.18
C ASN A 296 -9.69 -28.79 32.58
N ASP A 297 -9.60 -29.56 33.66
CA ASP A 297 -10.75 -30.28 34.19
C ASP A 297 -11.84 -29.27 34.65
N GLY A 298 -13.07 -29.49 34.20
CA GLY A 298 -14.21 -28.60 34.47
C GLY A 298 -14.37 -27.40 33.56
N ASP A 299 -13.42 -27.14 32.63
CA ASP A 299 -13.56 -26.13 31.61
C ASP A 299 -14.37 -26.66 30.40
N SER A 300 -15.17 -25.80 29.79
CA SER A 300 -15.86 -26.13 28.53
C SER A 300 -15.07 -25.66 27.31
N LEU A 301 -15.04 -26.50 26.27
CA LEU A 301 -14.48 -26.16 24.96
C LEU A 301 -15.11 -24.89 24.34
N TYR A 302 -16.36 -24.62 24.70
CA TYR A 302 -17.14 -23.48 24.20
C TYR A 302 -17.00 -22.20 25.03
N SER A 303 -16.19 -22.20 26.07
CA SER A 303 -15.86 -20.98 26.81
C SER A 303 -15.09 -20.00 25.96
N PRO A 304 -15.34 -18.66 26.07
CA PRO A 304 -14.65 -17.64 25.25
C PRO A 304 -13.13 -17.76 25.27
N GLN A 305 -12.55 -18.18 26.38
CA GLN A 305 -11.11 -18.41 26.52
C GLN A 305 -10.57 -19.60 25.71
N ASN A 306 -11.45 -20.51 25.32
CA ASN A 306 -11.09 -21.79 24.65
C ASN A 306 -11.45 -21.75 23.13
N ILE A 307 -11.83 -20.59 22.57
CA ILE A 307 -12.17 -20.43 21.13
C ILE A 307 -11.02 -20.91 20.24
N THR A 308 -9.78 -20.55 20.58
CA THR A 308 -8.60 -20.99 19.83
C THR A 308 -8.46 -22.51 19.85
N LEU A 309 -8.68 -23.14 21.02
CA LEU A 309 -8.65 -24.58 21.16
C LEU A 309 -9.71 -25.26 20.28
N MET A 310 -10.92 -24.72 20.25
CA MET A 310 -12.01 -25.21 19.41
C MET A 310 -11.63 -25.18 17.92
N HIS A 311 -11.00 -24.08 17.45
CA HIS A 311 -10.51 -24.00 16.08
C HIS A 311 -9.50 -25.10 15.75
N HIS A 312 -8.56 -25.39 16.66
CA HIS A 312 -7.59 -26.47 16.48
C HIS A 312 -8.23 -27.86 16.44
N VAL A 313 -9.26 -28.08 17.25
CA VAL A 313 -10.04 -29.32 17.25
C VAL A 313 -10.70 -29.56 15.88
N TYR A 314 -11.39 -28.57 15.36
CA TYR A 314 -12.02 -28.69 14.05
C TYR A 314 -11.01 -28.79 12.92
N ALA A 315 -9.89 -28.07 12.98
CA ALA A 315 -8.80 -28.21 12.01
C ALA A 315 -8.23 -29.62 11.98
N ALA A 316 -7.98 -30.23 13.16
CA ALA A 316 -7.50 -31.61 13.27
C ALA A 316 -8.52 -32.63 12.75
N LEU A 317 -9.81 -32.48 13.08
CA LEU A 317 -10.86 -33.36 12.58
C LEU A 317 -10.97 -33.26 11.04
N ARG A 318 -10.97 -32.06 10.47
CA ARG A 318 -10.99 -31.86 9.02
C ARG A 318 -9.75 -32.48 8.35
N ALA A 319 -8.55 -32.26 8.89
CA ALA A 319 -7.31 -32.82 8.36
C ALA A 319 -7.33 -34.35 8.28
N HIS A 320 -7.89 -35.01 9.29
CA HIS A 320 -7.95 -36.48 9.34
C HIS A 320 -9.10 -37.09 8.53
N THR A 321 -10.21 -36.37 8.32
CA THR A 321 -11.44 -36.93 7.73
C THR A 321 -11.65 -36.53 6.27
N LEU A 322 -11.26 -35.31 5.89
CA LEU A 322 -11.53 -34.73 4.57
C LEU A 322 -10.29 -34.64 3.67
N TYR A 323 -9.09 -34.57 4.28
CA TYR A 323 -7.87 -34.35 3.51
C TYR A 323 -7.00 -35.60 3.48
N ASN A 324 -6.92 -36.24 2.32
CA ASN A 324 -6.19 -37.48 2.12
C ASN A 324 -4.88 -37.24 1.37
N ARG A 325 -3.81 -37.89 1.86
CA ARG A 325 -2.52 -37.92 1.19
C ARG A 325 -2.65 -38.56 -0.19
N ASP A 326 -1.84 -38.09 -1.14
CA ASP A 326 -1.80 -38.50 -2.55
C ASP A 326 -3.09 -38.20 -3.34
N GLN A 327 -4.05 -37.50 -2.74
CA GLN A 327 -5.26 -37.00 -3.37
C GLN A 327 -5.34 -35.46 -3.26
N HIS A 328 -5.34 -34.93 -2.05
CA HIS A 328 -5.46 -33.48 -1.78
C HIS A 328 -4.10 -32.82 -1.57
N TYR A 329 -3.10 -33.59 -1.16
CA TYR A 329 -1.73 -33.14 -0.95
C TYR A 329 -0.75 -34.30 -1.09
N VAL A 330 0.53 -33.94 -1.28
CA VAL A 330 1.67 -34.87 -1.19
C VAL A 330 2.65 -34.36 -0.13
N VAL A 331 3.47 -35.30 0.39
CA VAL A 331 4.57 -34.95 1.31
C VAL A 331 5.88 -35.12 0.55
N GLN A 332 6.61 -34.03 0.32
CA GLN A 332 7.91 -34.02 -0.35
C GLN A 332 8.87 -33.13 0.42
N ASN A 333 10.12 -33.53 0.55
CA ASN A 333 11.17 -32.78 1.25
C ASN A 333 10.77 -32.33 2.68
N ASN A 334 10.01 -33.13 3.40
CA ASN A 334 9.48 -32.81 4.73
C ASN A 334 8.46 -31.66 4.75
N GLU A 335 7.80 -31.39 3.61
CA GLU A 335 6.77 -30.37 3.48
C GLU A 335 5.49 -30.96 2.89
N VAL A 336 4.35 -30.42 3.32
CA VAL A 336 3.04 -30.69 2.73
C VAL A 336 2.83 -29.75 1.55
N ILE A 337 2.60 -30.32 0.36
CA ILE A 337 2.35 -29.57 -0.88
C ILE A 337 0.94 -29.91 -1.37
N ILE A 338 0.12 -28.87 -1.56
CA ILE A 338 -1.27 -29.00 -2.02
C ILE A 338 -1.28 -29.51 -3.47
N VAL A 339 -2.22 -30.39 -3.77
CA VAL A 339 -2.56 -30.84 -5.12
C VAL A 339 -3.84 -30.13 -5.56
N ASP A 340 -3.81 -29.47 -6.70
CA ASP A 340 -5.00 -28.85 -7.30
C ASP A 340 -5.98 -29.91 -7.76
N GLU A 341 -7.21 -29.86 -7.27
CA GLU A 341 -8.24 -30.89 -7.55
C GLU A 341 -8.62 -30.99 -9.02
N PHE A 342 -8.52 -29.89 -9.78
CA PHE A 342 -8.94 -29.85 -11.19
C PHE A 342 -7.82 -30.24 -12.15
N THR A 343 -6.59 -29.84 -11.85
CA THR A 343 -5.45 -30.00 -12.74
C THR A 343 -4.47 -31.10 -12.31
N GLY A 344 -4.55 -31.55 -11.06
CA GLY A 344 -3.59 -32.47 -10.47
C GLY A 344 -2.18 -31.90 -10.30
N ARG A 345 -2.01 -30.58 -10.46
CA ARG A 345 -0.71 -29.90 -10.33
C ARG A 345 -0.35 -29.63 -8.88
N LEU A 346 0.94 -29.73 -8.58
CA LEU A 346 1.48 -29.36 -7.28
C LEU A 346 1.51 -27.84 -7.13
N MET A 347 0.92 -27.34 -6.07
CA MET A 347 0.81 -25.90 -5.76
C MET A 347 1.86 -25.53 -4.71
N GLN A 348 3.11 -25.42 -5.12
CA GLN A 348 4.21 -25.03 -4.23
C GLN A 348 3.98 -23.63 -3.62
N GLY A 349 4.27 -23.48 -2.33
CA GLY A 349 4.14 -22.22 -1.60
C GLY A 349 2.71 -21.82 -1.25
N ARG A 350 1.68 -22.55 -1.71
CA ARG A 350 0.30 -22.37 -1.25
C ARG A 350 0.02 -23.17 0.01
N ARG A 351 -0.78 -22.60 0.90
CA ARG A 351 -1.19 -23.22 2.17
C ARG A 351 -2.70 -23.05 2.35
N TRP A 352 -3.36 -24.03 2.98
CA TRP A 352 -4.73 -23.85 3.43
C TRP A 352 -4.78 -22.90 4.62
N SER A 353 -5.85 -22.13 4.73
CA SER A 353 -6.10 -21.17 5.80
C SER A 353 -6.66 -21.87 7.08
N ASP A 354 -6.87 -21.04 8.10
CA ASP A 354 -7.58 -21.40 9.33
C ASP A 354 -6.96 -22.59 10.09
N GLY A 355 -5.64 -22.67 10.11
CA GLY A 355 -4.91 -23.71 10.82
C GLY A 355 -4.97 -25.11 10.19
N LEU A 356 -5.68 -25.27 9.07
CA LEU A 356 -5.84 -26.57 8.43
C LEU A 356 -4.51 -27.13 7.91
N HIS A 357 -3.67 -26.27 7.31
CA HIS A 357 -2.38 -26.72 6.77
C HIS A 357 -1.47 -27.23 7.89
N GLN A 358 -1.41 -26.52 9.00
CA GLN A 358 -0.68 -26.93 10.21
C GLN A 358 -1.23 -28.21 10.81
N ALA A 359 -2.55 -28.40 10.81
CA ALA A 359 -3.16 -29.65 11.26
C ALA A 359 -2.79 -30.83 10.35
N VAL A 360 -2.67 -30.62 9.03
CA VAL A 360 -2.18 -31.64 8.09
C VAL A 360 -0.69 -31.90 8.29
N GLU A 361 0.13 -30.88 8.52
CA GLU A 361 1.55 -31.02 8.89
C GLU A 361 1.71 -31.86 10.17
N ALA A 362 0.89 -31.58 11.19
CA ALA A 362 0.85 -32.38 12.42
C ALA A 362 0.43 -33.83 12.17
N LYS A 363 -0.58 -34.06 11.31
CA LYS A 363 -1.04 -35.39 10.91
C LYS A 363 0.06 -36.20 10.24
N GLU A 364 0.84 -35.58 9.37
CA GLU A 364 1.92 -36.24 8.62
C GLU A 364 3.25 -36.30 9.40
N GLY A 365 3.33 -35.66 10.58
CA GLY A 365 4.53 -35.63 11.41
C GLY A 365 5.70 -34.85 10.78
N VAL A 366 5.41 -33.91 9.90
CA VAL A 366 6.40 -32.99 9.34
C VAL A 366 6.51 -31.73 10.19
N PRO A 367 7.59 -30.92 10.07
CA PRO A 367 7.71 -29.67 10.80
C PRO A 367 6.52 -28.74 10.53
N ILE A 368 5.87 -28.28 11.60
CA ILE A 368 4.73 -27.37 11.53
C ILE A 368 5.28 -25.96 11.32
N GLN A 369 4.88 -25.31 10.24
CA GLN A 369 5.25 -23.92 9.95
C GLN A 369 4.20 -22.98 10.52
N ASN A 370 4.65 -21.94 11.22
CA ASN A 370 3.77 -20.93 11.79
C ASN A 370 2.97 -20.24 10.70
N GLU A 371 1.75 -19.87 11.03
CA GLU A 371 0.89 -19.09 10.16
C GLU A 371 1.37 -17.65 10.12
N ASN A 372 1.34 -17.04 8.93
CA ASN A 372 1.61 -15.62 8.80
C ASN A 372 0.29 -14.85 8.98
N GLN A 373 0.27 -13.98 9.99
CA GLN A 373 -0.86 -13.10 10.23
C GLN A 373 -0.63 -11.75 9.55
N THR A 374 -1.65 -11.22 8.86
CA THR A 374 -1.61 -9.85 8.36
C THR A 374 -1.67 -8.88 9.53
N LEU A 375 -0.59 -8.13 9.74
CA LEU A 375 -0.49 -7.13 10.80
C LEU A 375 -1.03 -5.77 10.37
N ALA A 376 -0.76 -5.38 9.14
CA ALA A 376 -1.21 -4.10 8.58
C ALA A 376 -1.38 -4.20 7.07
N THR A 377 -2.36 -3.50 6.54
CA THR A 377 -2.60 -3.41 5.10
C THR A 377 -3.18 -2.06 4.71
N ILE A 378 -2.82 -1.58 3.52
CA ILE A 378 -3.41 -0.40 2.89
C ILE A 378 -3.29 -0.53 1.36
N THR A 379 -4.25 0.00 0.61
CA THR A 379 -4.14 0.14 -0.84
C THR A 379 -3.48 1.48 -1.21
N PHE A 380 -2.86 1.57 -2.39
CA PHE A 380 -2.31 2.84 -2.87
C PHE A 380 -3.35 3.94 -2.91
N GLN A 381 -4.56 3.65 -3.40
CA GLN A 381 -5.66 4.59 -3.45
C GLN A 381 -5.96 5.19 -2.07
N ASN A 382 -6.04 4.36 -1.02
CA ASN A 382 -6.33 4.84 0.33
C ASN A 382 -5.16 5.63 0.92
N TYR A 383 -3.93 5.21 0.65
CA TYR A 383 -2.75 5.94 1.11
C TYR A 383 -2.68 7.34 0.51
N PHE A 384 -2.75 7.46 -0.81
CA PHE A 384 -2.61 8.75 -1.49
C PHE A 384 -3.77 9.73 -1.22
N ARG A 385 -4.95 9.22 -0.86
CA ARG A 385 -6.06 10.05 -0.40
C ARG A 385 -5.81 10.83 0.90
N MET A 386 -4.82 10.42 1.67
CA MET A 386 -4.49 11.09 2.94
C MET A 386 -3.67 12.37 2.75
N TYR A 387 -3.12 12.62 1.58
CA TYR A 387 -2.41 13.86 1.32
C TYR A 387 -3.38 15.06 1.31
N GLY A 388 -2.94 16.16 1.91
CA GLY A 388 -3.70 17.42 1.86
C GLY A 388 -3.87 17.95 0.44
N LYS A 389 -2.90 17.71 -0.42
CA LYS A 389 -2.94 17.99 -1.86
C LYS A 389 -2.22 16.89 -2.64
N LEU A 390 -2.87 16.39 -3.69
CA LEU A 390 -2.35 15.35 -4.56
C LEU A 390 -2.39 15.83 -6.01
N ALA A 391 -1.33 15.60 -6.76
CA ALA A 391 -1.26 15.84 -8.20
C ALA A 391 -0.59 14.65 -8.89
N GLY A 392 -0.81 14.51 -10.17
CA GLY A 392 -0.22 13.44 -10.97
C GLY A 392 0.22 13.90 -12.34
N MET A 393 1.18 13.20 -12.90
CA MET A 393 1.61 13.40 -14.29
C MET A 393 1.78 12.05 -14.98
N THR A 394 1.40 12.00 -16.24
CA THR A 394 1.55 10.81 -17.10
C THR A 394 1.53 11.22 -18.55
N GLY A 395 1.91 10.32 -19.45
CA GLY A 395 1.78 10.50 -20.90
C GLY A 395 0.50 9.93 -21.50
N THR A 396 -0.32 9.24 -20.70
CA THR A 396 -1.44 8.37 -21.13
C THR A 396 -2.74 8.60 -20.37
N ALA A 397 -2.93 9.81 -19.77
CA ALA A 397 -4.13 10.10 -18.96
C ALA A 397 -5.45 10.08 -19.77
N ASP A 398 -5.42 10.39 -21.05
CA ASP A 398 -6.62 10.45 -21.90
C ASP A 398 -7.30 9.09 -22.04
N THR A 399 -6.54 7.98 -22.02
CA THR A 399 -7.07 6.63 -22.09
C THR A 399 -7.84 6.25 -20.83
N GLU A 400 -7.42 6.75 -19.67
CA GLU A 400 -7.98 6.43 -18.35
C GLU A 400 -8.83 7.58 -17.76
N ALA A 401 -9.21 8.56 -18.57
CA ALA A 401 -9.89 9.79 -18.13
C ALA A 401 -11.20 9.56 -17.38
N TYR A 402 -11.86 8.42 -17.58
CA TYR A 402 -13.10 8.06 -16.90
C TYR A 402 -12.87 7.40 -15.53
N GLU A 403 -11.66 6.91 -15.27
CA GLU A 403 -11.31 6.23 -14.03
C GLU A 403 -10.68 7.18 -12.99
N PHE A 404 -10.11 8.29 -13.46
CA PHE A 404 -9.62 9.38 -12.61
C PHE A 404 -10.76 10.21 -12.01
#